data_4e743953772f1338a92da4b4db64a585
#
_entry.id   4e743953772f1338a92da4b4db64a585
#
_cell.length_a   1.000
_cell.length_b   1.000
_cell.length_c   1.000
_cell.angle_alpha   90.00
_cell.angle_beta   90.00
_cell.angle_gamma   90.00
#
_symmetry.space_group_name_H-M   'P 1'
#
loop_
_entity.id
_entity.type
_entity.pdbx_description
1 polymer ?
#
loop_
_entity_poly.entity_id
_entity_poly.type
_entity_poly.pdbx_seq_one_letter_code
_entity_poly.pdbx_strand_id
1 'polypeptide(L)'
;MSKAIIVADLKYKSPKRRGRGTGHKGLHSTLKYVQYREDHNAKASAEKLRDRWQDRGLGAHYREIFEACDRLKSKHVLAWTWVVSPAPDLMALVPETRRRDLVMDVTERVVEAYYEARGYQTPPYSYVLHDRLTDEGEQQLHTHVILPGLAP
;
A
#
# COMPACT_ATOMS: atom_id res chain seq x y z
N MET A 1 -18.37 12.75 19.46
CA MET A 1 -17.17 11.99 19.10
C MET A 1 -16.82 12.23 17.64
N SER A 2 -15.61 12.64 17.40
CA SER A 2 -15.14 12.78 16.03
C SER A 2 -14.87 11.39 15.44
N LYS A 3 -15.47 11.10 14.29
CA LYS A 3 -15.11 9.92 13.52
C LYS A 3 -13.75 10.14 12.90
N ALA A 4 -12.96 9.08 12.82
CA ALA A 4 -11.69 9.15 12.09
C ALA A 4 -11.98 9.48 10.63
N ILE A 5 -11.32 10.51 10.11
CA ILE A 5 -11.46 10.93 8.71
C ILE A 5 -10.63 10.01 7.81
N ILE A 6 -9.51 9.53 8.32
CA ILE A 6 -8.60 8.63 7.62
C ILE A 6 -8.28 7.47 8.55
N VAL A 7 -8.40 6.27 8.02
CA VAL A 7 -7.97 5.06 8.73
C VAL A 7 -6.65 4.60 8.11
N ALA A 8 -5.64 4.44 8.95
CA ALA A 8 -4.36 3.89 8.54
C ALA A 8 -4.05 2.66 9.38
N ASP A 9 -3.94 1.52 8.74
CA ASP A 9 -3.59 0.25 9.37
C ASP A 9 -2.15 -0.10 9.01
N LEU A 10 -1.26 -0.09 10.00
CA LEU A 10 0.17 -0.28 9.82
C LEU A 10 0.57 -1.65 10.34
N LYS A 11 0.98 -2.52 9.45
CA LYS A 11 1.46 -3.87 9.78
C LYS A 11 2.85 -4.06 9.18
N TYR A 12 3.56 -5.06 9.65
CA TYR A 12 4.87 -5.41 9.10
C TYR A 12 5.04 -6.92 8.97
N LYS A 13 5.97 -7.30 8.10
CA LYS A 13 6.38 -8.68 7.92
C LYS A 13 7.81 -8.85 8.39
N SER A 14 8.04 -9.87 9.22
CA SER A 14 9.37 -10.23 9.68
C SER A 14 10.08 -11.05 8.60
N PRO A 15 11.43 -11.00 8.52
CA PRO A 15 12.18 -11.90 7.65
C PRO A 15 12.06 -13.37 8.09
N LYS A 16 11.77 -13.62 9.36
CA LYS A 16 11.62 -14.99 9.87
C LYS A 16 10.27 -15.57 9.51
N ARG A 17 10.29 -16.77 8.94
CA ARG A 17 9.06 -17.50 8.64
C ARG A 17 8.55 -18.18 9.90
N ARG A 18 7.35 -17.82 10.36
CA ARG A 18 6.68 -18.38 11.54
C ARG A 18 5.35 -19.04 11.21
N GLY A 19 5.09 -19.29 9.94
CA GLY A 19 3.84 -19.88 9.50
C GLY A 19 3.46 -19.39 8.12
N ARG A 20 2.29 -19.78 7.68
CA ARG A 20 1.75 -19.41 6.37
C ARG A 20 1.53 -17.89 6.30
N GLY A 21 1.94 -17.29 5.21
CA GLY A 21 1.79 -15.85 5.01
C GLY A 21 2.86 -14.98 5.66
N THR A 22 3.91 -15.58 6.24
CA THR A 22 5.00 -14.86 6.89
C THR A 22 6.33 -15.06 6.18
N GLY A 23 7.32 -14.25 6.54
CA GLY A 23 8.65 -14.27 5.94
C GLY A 23 8.65 -13.82 4.49
N HIS A 24 9.70 -14.17 3.77
CA HIS A 24 9.87 -13.78 2.36
C HIS A 24 8.75 -14.31 1.46
N LYS A 25 8.32 -15.56 1.66
CA LYS A 25 7.21 -16.14 0.89
C LYS A 25 5.90 -15.40 1.16
N GLY A 26 5.66 -15.01 2.41
CA GLY A 26 4.48 -14.25 2.78
C GLY A 26 4.45 -12.87 2.13
N LEU A 27 5.59 -12.18 2.10
CA LEU A 27 5.70 -10.91 1.41
C LEU A 27 5.46 -11.05 -0.09
N HIS A 28 6.11 -12.03 -0.72
CA HIS A 28 5.94 -12.29 -2.15
C HIS A 28 4.47 -12.53 -2.50
N SER A 29 3.79 -13.37 -1.72
CA SER A 29 2.36 -13.66 -1.92
C SER A 29 1.50 -12.41 -1.76
N THR A 30 1.78 -11.59 -0.74
CA THR A 30 1.05 -10.36 -0.49
C THR A 30 1.21 -9.36 -1.64
N LEU A 31 2.43 -9.15 -2.10
CA LEU A 31 2.71 -8.23 -3.20
C LEU A 31 2.03 -8.66 -4.48
N LYS A 32 2.09 -9.95 -4.79
CA LYS A 32 1.44 -10.51 -5.96
C LYS A 32 -0.08 -10.36 -5.86
N TYR A 33 -0.65 -10.65 -4.70
CA TYR A 33 -2.09 -10.49 -4.46
C TYR A 33 -2.53 -9.04 -4.63
N VAL A 34 -1.80 -8.10 -4.05
CA VAL A 34 -2.11 -6.67 -4.13
C VAL A 34 -2.07 -6.19 -5.57
N GLN A 35 -1.08 -6.63 -6.36
CA GLN A 35 -0.97 -6.24 -7.77
C GLN A 35 -2.13 -6.73 -8.62
N TYR A 36 -2.60 -7.96 -8.38
CA TYR A 36 -3.58 -8.62 -9.24
C TYR A 36 -5.01 -8.62 -8.69
N ARG A 37 -5.25 -8.07 -7.52
CA ARG A 37 -6.53 -8.20 -6.82
C ARG A 37 -7.75 -7.74 -7.62
N GLU A 38 -7.64 -6.66 -8.35
CA GLU A 38 -8.77 -6.11 -9.11
C GLU A 38 -8.99 -6.84 -10.44
N ASP A 39 -8.11 -7.74 -10.79
CA ASP A 39 -8.15 -8.44 -12.06
C ASP A 39 -8.39 -9.92 -11.87
N HIS A 40 -9.63 -10.26 -11.50
CA HIS A 40 -10.03 -11.64 -11.33
C HIS A 40 -9.89 -12.47 -12.61
N ASN A 41 -9.80 -11.83 -13.77
CA ASN A 41 -9.77 -12.50 -15.07
C ASN A 41 -8.36 -12.65 -15.67
N ALA A 42 -7.33 -12.23 -14.99
CA ALA A 42 -5.93 -12.43 -15.37
C ALA A 42 -5.58 -12.07 -16.85
N LYS A 43 -6.44 -11.33 -17.53
CA LYS A 43 -6.25 -10.97 -18.95
C LYS A 43 -5.79 -9.53 -19.14
N ALA A 44 -5.55 -8.79 -18.07
CA ALA A 44 -4.97 -7.46 -18.20
C ALA A 44 -3.57 -7.59 -18.76
N SER A 45 -3.21 -6.75 -19.72
CA SER A 45 -1.86 -6.74 -20.27
C SER A 45 -0.86 -6.43 -19.16
N ALA A 46 0.36 -6.95 -19.28
CA ALA A 46 1.44 -6.69 -18.33
C ALA A 46 1.67 -5.18 -18.15
N GLU A 47 1.42 -4.38 -19.18
CA GLU A 47 1.53 -2.93 -19.12
C GLU A 47 0.51 -2.31 -18.16
N LYS A 48 -0.75 -2.71 -18.25
CA LYS A 48 -1.79 -2.22 -17.34
C LYS A 48 -1.53 -2.61 -15.89
N LEU A 49 -1.00 -3.81 -15.68
CA LEU A 49 -0.65 -4.27 -14.33
C LEU A 49 0.54 -3.49 -13.77
N ARG A 50 1.51 -3.17 -14.63
CA ARG A 50 2.68 -2.38 -14.25
C ARG A 50 2.30 -0.97 -13.82
N ASP A 51 1.31 -0.37 -14.49
CA ASP A 51 0.86 1.00 -14.23
C ASP A 51 0.06 1.13 -12.93
N ARG A 52 -0.29 0.02 -12.29
CA ARG A 52 -1.04 0.05 -11.02
C ARG A 52 -0.21 0.50 -9.84
N TRP A 53 1.06 0.17 -9.83
CA TRP A 53 1.94 0.60 -8.76
C TRP A 53 2.38 2.04 -8.98
N GLN A 54 2.13 2.85 -7.95
CA GLN A 54 2.70 4.20 -7.91
C GLN A 54 4.09 4.06 -7.34
N ASP A 55 5.08 4.12 -8.21
CA ASP A 55 6.49 3.95 -7.86
C ASP A 55 7.03 5.24 -7.24
N ARG A 56 7.33 5.18 -5.96
CA ARG A 56 7.98 6.26 -5.24
C ARG A 56 9.38 5.83 -4.78
N GLY A 57 10.03 5.05 -5.62
CA GLY A 57 11.41 4.61 -5.43
C GLY A 57 11.60 3.13 -5.13
N LEU A 58 10.53 2.40 -4.81
CA LEU A 58 10.65 0.98 -4.47
C LEU A 58 10.43 0.03 -5.65
N GLY A 59 9.73 0.47 -6.67
CA GLY A 59 9.49 -0.29 -7.89
C GLY A 59 8.06 -0.18 -8.39
N ALA A 60 7.84 -0.62 -9.62
CA ALA A 60 6.55 -0.56 -10.31
C ALA A 60 5.96 -1.96 -10.62
N HIS A 61 6.57 -3.01 -10.10
CA HIS A 61 6.12 -4.39 -10.26
C HIS A 61 6.42 -5.16 -8.98
N TYR A 62 5.58 -6.15 -8.65
CA TYR A 62 5.74 -6.87 -7.38
C TYR A 62 7.10 -7.54 -7.23
N ARG A 63 7.72 -7.99 -8.31
CA ARG A 63 9.05 -8.61 -8.27
C ARG A 63 10.13 -7.58 -7.93
N GLU A 64 10.07 -6.41 -8.54
CA GLU A 64 11.00 -5.32 -8.24
C GLU A 64 10.87 -4.87 -6.79
N ILE A 65 9.64 -4.74 -6.31
CA ILE A 65 9.34 -4.35 -4.94
C ILE A 65 9.86 -5.41 -3.96
N PHE A 66 9.62 -6.69 -4.26
CA PHE A 66 10.12 -7.78 -3.44
C PHE A 66 11.65 -7.76 -3.33
N GLU A 67 12.34 -7.62 -4.45
CA GLU A 67 13.80 -7.56 -4.47
C GLU A 67 14.32 -6.35 -3.70
N ALA A 68 13.69 -5.20 -3.85
CA ALA A 68 14.05 -4.00 -3.11
C ALA A 68 13.85 -4.18 -1.61
N CYS A 69 12.75 -4.76 -1.18
CA CYS A 69 12.49 -5.05 0.22
C CYS A 69 13.51 -6.03 0.79
N ASP A 70 13.85 -7.08 0.04
CA ASP A 70 14.85 -8.04 0.48
C ASP A 70 16.23 -7.39 0.66
N ARG A 71 16.59 -6.49 -0.24
CA ARG A 71 17.84 -5.75 -0.17
C ARG A 71 17.87 -4.74 0.97
N LEU A 72 16.75 -4.11 1.26
CA LEU A 72 16.63 -3.02 2.22
C LEU A 72 16.04 -3.43 3.56
N LYS A 73 15.93 -4.71 3.83
CA LYS A 73 15.35 -5.20 5.08
C LYS A 73 16.23 -4.87 6.28
N SER A 74 15.58 -4.64 7.42
CA SER A 74 16.25 -4.61 8.71
C SER A 74 16.26 -6.02 9.32
N LYS A 75 16.92 -6.16 10.47
CA LYS A 75 17.01 -7.46 11.16
C LYS A 75 15.62 -8.05 11.50
N HIS A 76 14.68 -7.20 11.85
CA HIS A 76 13.36 -7.64 12.32
C HIS A 76 12.22 -7.35 11.37
N VAL A 77 12.42 -6.47 10.40
CA VAL A 77 11.36 -6.06 9.47
C VAL A 77 11.82 -6.23 8.03
N LEU A 78 11.12 -7.10 7.31
CA LEU A 78 11.31 -7.28 5.88
C LEU A 78 10.63 -6.16 5.10
N ALA A 79 9.41 -5.84 5.46
CA ALA A 79 8.64 -4.76 4.85
C ALA A 79 7.51 -4.34 5.76
N TRP A 80 7.11 -3.06 5.64
CA TRP A 80 5.85 -2.55 6.19
C TRP A 80 4.78 -2.65 5.13
N THR A 81 3.59 -3.03 5.54
CA THR A 81 2.41 -3.09 4.66
C THR A 81 1.32 -2.25 5.32
N TRP A 82 1.03 -1.10 4.71
CA TRP A 82 0.04 -0.18 5.24
C TRP A 82 -1.21 -0.18 4.37
N VAL A 83 -2.35 0.05 5.00
CA VAL A 83 -3.60 0.34 4.30
C VAL A 83 -4.03 1.74 4.72
N VAL A 84 -4.24 2.62 3.74
CA VAL A 84 -4.71 3.98 3.99
C VAL A 84 -6.08 4.12 3.33
N SER A 85 -7.09 4.45 4.14
CA SER A 85 -8.47 4.52 3.67
C SER A 85 -9.15 5.76 4.25
N PRO A 86 -9.50 6.76 3.43
CA PRO A 86 -10.37 7.84 3.87
C PRO A 86 -11.77 7.32 4.18
N ALA A 87 -12.44 7.97 5.13
CA ALA A 87 -13.81 7.58 5.50
C ALA A 87 -14.75 7.71 4.30
N PRO A 88 -15.64 6.74 4.07
CA PRO A 88 -16.61 6.82 2.96
C PRO A 88 -17.46 8.08 3.00
N ASP A 89 -17.85 8.54 4.17
CA ASP A 89 -18.63 9.79 4.34
C ASP A 89 -17.87 11.00 3.78
N LEU A 90 -16.58 11.06 4.03
CA LEU A 90 -15.73 12.12 3.49
C LEU A 90 -15.64 12.02 1.97
N MET A 91 -15.47 10.81 1.46
CA MET A 91 -15.36 10.59 0.02
C MET A 91 -16.63 10.97 -0.72
N ALA A 92 -17.80 10.78 -0.09
CA ALA A 92 -19.08 11.16 -0.68
C ALA A 92 -19.21 12.68 -0.91
N LEU A 93 -18.45 13.49 -0.16
CA LEU A 93 -18.42 14.94 -0.31
C LEU A 93 -17.51 15.42 -1.43
N VAL A 94 -16.70 14.53 -1.99
CA VAL A 94 -15.73 14.86 -3.03
C VAL A 94 -16.30 14.45 -4.39
N PRO A 95 -16.20 15.30 -5.43
CA PRO A 95 -16.60 14.88 -6.78
C PRO A 95 -15.92 13.57 -7.19
N GLU A 96 -16.69 12.67 -7.78
CA GLU A 96 -16.21 11.34 -8.14
C GLU A 96 -14.93 11.38 -8.98
N THR A 97 -14.84 12.34 -9.90
CA THR A 97 -13.68 12.52 -10.77
C THR A 97 -12.39 12.89 -10.02
N ARG A 98 -12.48 13.35 -8.78
CA ARG A 98 -11.33 13.77 -7.97
C ARG A 98 -10.99 12.83 -6.83
N ARG A 99 -11.82 11.81 -6.58
CA ARG A 99 -11.64 10.92 -5.43
C ARG A 99 -10.34 10.14 -5.47
N ARG A 100 -10.00 9.61 -6.63
CA ARG A 100 -8.76 8.81 -6.79
C ARG A 100 -7.52 9.66 -6.50
N ASP A 101 -7.46 10.85 -7.09
CA ASP A 101 -6.34 11.77 -6.87
C ASP A 101 -6.22 12.20 -5.41
N LEU A 102 -7.35 12.45 -4.76
CA LEU A 102 -7.37 12.81 -3.36
C LEU A 102 -6.82 11.69 -2.48
N VAL A 103 -7.26 10.45 -2.72
CA VAL A 103 -6.80 9.30 -1.92
C VAL A 103 -5.30 9.08 -2.11
N MET A 104 -4.80 9.26 -3.33
CA MET A 104 -3.37 9.15 -3.61
C MET A 104 -2.58 10.27 -2.90
N ASP A 105 -3.06 11.51 -2.97
CA ASP A 105 -2.41 12.63 -2.30
C ASP A 105 -2.38 12.42 -0.78
N VAL A 106 -3.50 12.00 -0.19
CA VAL A 106 -3.59 11.70 1.24
C VAL A 106 -2.60 10.60 1.63
N THR A 107 -2.50 9.55 0.82
CA THR A 107 -1.57 8.45 1.06
C THR A 107 -0.14 8.94 1.14
N GLU A 108 0.30 9.74 0.17
CA GLU A 108 1.67 10.26 0.14
C GLU A 108 1.94 11.18 1.34
N ARG A 109 0.97 12.01 1.72
CA ARG A 109 1.10 12.88 2.90
C ARG A 109 1.16 12.08 4.20
N VAL A 110 0.39 11.01 4.33
CA VAL A 110 0.42 10.14 5.52
C VAL A 110 1.79 9.48 5.65
N VAL A 111 2.35 8.97 4.55
CA VAL A 111 3.68 8.36 4.56
C VAL A 111 4.74 9.39 4.99
N GLU A 112 4.76 10.54 4.35
CA GLU A 112 5.72 11.61 4.65
C GLU A 112 5.61 12.09 6.11
N ALA A 113 4.39 12.32 6.58
CA ALA A 113 4.15 12.78 7.94
C ALA A 113 4.60 11.77 8.99
N TYR A 114 4.41 10.48 8.72
CA TYR A 114 4.84 9.42 9.62
C TYR A 114 6.35 9.45 9.87
N TYR A 115 7.13 9.55 8.79
CA TYR A 115 8.59 9.56 8.91
C TYR A 115 9.10 10.90 9.44
N GLU A 116 8.53 12.01 8.99
CA GLU A 116 8.89 13.34 9.48
C GLU A 116 8.68 13.46 11.00
N ALA A 117 7.57 12.97 11.51
CA ALA A 117 7.28 13.00 12.95
C ALA A 117 8.30 12.21 13.77
N ARG A 118 9.02 11.29 13.16
CA ARG A 118 10.05 10.48 13.81
C ARG A 118 11.47 10.98 13.53
N GLY A 119 11.60 12.09 12.82
CA GLY A 119 12.90 12.67 12.50
C GLY A 119 13.64 11.96 11.37
N TYR A 120 12.94 11.20 10.53
CA TYR A 120 13.54 10.47 9.42
C TYR A 120 13.11 11.04 8.09
N GLN A 121 13.94 10.85 7.08
CA GLN A 121 13.54 11.11 5.70
C GLN A 121 12.61 10.00 5.23
N THR A 122 11.70 10.34 4.33
CA THR A 122 10.81 9.35 3.73
C THR A 122 11.64 8.35 2.92
N PRO A 123 11.56 7.03 3.21
CA PRO A 123 12.27 6.03 2.43
C PRO A 123 11.60 5.83 1.07
N PRO A 124 12.26 5.11 0.15
CA PRO A 124 11.57 4.68 -1.07
C PRO A 124 10.36 3.80 -0.71
N TYR A 125 9.27 3.97 -1.42
CA TYR A 125 8.05 3.18 -1.21
C TYR A 125 7.28 3.05 -2.51
N SER A 126 6.28 2.18 -2.53
CA SER A 126 5.33 2.06 -3.62
C SER A 126 3.95 1.78 -3.06
N TYR A 127 2.91 2.19 -3.79
CA TYR A 127 1.55 1.91 -3.36
C TYR A 127 0.63 1.65 -4.55
N VAL A 128 -0.48 0.97 -4.27
CA VAL A 128 -1.53 0.67 -5.23
C VAL A 128 -2.85 1.22 -4.70
N LEU A 129 -3.63 1.82 -5.59
CA LEU A 129 -4.98 2.25 -5.27
C LEU A 129 -5.96 1.15 -5.64
N HIS A 130 -6.78 0.72 -4.68
CA HIS A 130 -7.87 -0.22 -4.90
C HIS A 130 -9.21 0.48 -4.76
N ASP A 131 -10.12 0.17 -5.65
CA ASP A 131 -11.50 0.65 -5.62
C ASP A 131 -12.39 -0.53 -5.24
N ARG A 132 -13.11 -0.38 -4.14
CA ARG A 132 -13.96 -1.43 -3.60
C ARG A 132 -15.34 -0.85 -3.27
N LEU A 133 -16.39 -1.65 -3.49
CA LEU A 133 -17.72 -1.34 -3.00
C LEU A 133 -17.95 -2.05 -1.67
N THR A 134 -18.52 -1.33 -0.71
CA THR A 134 -18.97 -1.93 0.54
C THR A 134 -20.25 -2.73 0.31
N ASP A 135 -20.67 -3.53 1.29
CA ASP A 135 -21.92 -4.28 1.21
C ASP A 135 -23.14 -3.36 1.02
N GLU A 136 -23.06 -2.12 1.51
CA GLU A 136 -24.09 -1.11 1.33
C GLU A 136 -23.99 -0.38 -0.02
N GLY A 137 -23.06 -0.77 -0.88
CA GLY A 137 -22.87 -0.17 -2.18
C GLY A 137 -22.09 1.13 -2.19
N GLU A 138 -21.47 1.50 -1.07
CA GLU A 138 -20.64 2.70 -0.98
C GLU A 138 -19.25 2.43 -1.56
N GLN A 139 -18.73 3.41 -2.30
CA GLN A 139 -17.38 3.35 -2.83
C GLN A 139 -16.35 3.53 -1.71
N GLN A 140 -15.44 2.58 -1.57
CA GLN A 140 -14.35 2.64 -0.62
C GLN A 140 -13.02 2.54 -1.37
N LEU A 141 -12.43 3.71 -1.61
CA LEU A 141 -11.08 3.79 -2.17
C LEU A 141 -10.07 3.65 -1.03
N HIS A 142 -9.05 2.84 -1.26
CA HIS A 142 -7.99 2.66 -0.29
C HIS A 142 -6.70 2.35 -1.02
N THR A 143 -5.57 2.62 -0.36
CA THR A 143 -4.26 2.29 -0.90
C THR A 143 -3.59 1.23 -0.05
N HIS A 144 -2.84 0.36 -0.70
CA HIS A 144 -1.89 -0.54 -0.06
C HIS A 144 -0.50 0.01 -0.29
N VAL A 145 0.19 0.37 0.80
CA VAL A 145 1.51 0.97 0.75
C VAL A 145 2.54 -0.05 1.22
N ILE A 146 3.61 -0.19 0.45
CA ILE A 146 4.71 -1.07 0.80
C ILE A 146 5.94 -0.20 1.05
N LEU A 147 6.54 -0.39 2.23
CA LEU A 147 7.75 0.32 2.63
C LEU A 147 8.80 -0.70 3.05
N PRO A 148 10.09 -0.42 2.78
CA PRO A 148 11.15 -1.32 3.20
C PRO A 148 11.34 -1.28 4.72
N GLY A 149 11.89 -2.35 5.27
CA GLY A 149 12.17 -2.43 6.69
C GLY A 149 13.46 -1.76 7.14
N LEU A 150 13.89 -0.73 6.43
CA LEU A 150 15.15 -0.04 6.66
C LEU A 150 15.41 0.23 8.12
N ALA A 151 16.60 -0.15 8.59
CA ALA A 151 17.10 0.38 9.84
C ALA A 151 17.42 1.86 9.63
N PRO A 152 17.00 2.72 10.54
CA PRO A 152 17.36 4.13 10.45
C PRO A 152 18.86 4.33 10.58
#